data_3cda79e380b45edfbd6d25287601128e
#
_entry.id   3cda79e380b45edfbd6d25287601128e
#
_cell.length_a   1.000
_cell.length_b   1.000
_cell.length_c   1.000
_cell.angle_alpha   90.00
_cell.angle_beta   90.00
_cell.angle_gamma   90.00
#
_symmetry.space_group_name_H-M   'P 1'
#
loop_
_entity.id
_entity.type
_entity.pdbx_description
1 polymer ?
#
loop_
_entity_poly.entity_id
_entity_poly.type
_entity_poly.pdbx_seq_one_letter_code
_entity_poly.pdbx_strand_id
1 'polypeptide(L)'
;MRLIGPWRTGLQWLLGLVFLLLPWLEVAGGSLVRIDIPGLRLYLFGQVLRIEELYLVLLGILLFVLTFLLVTVILGRAWCGWFCPQTILSDLAEWLAGRLGLRVRSNRLHGPLARTFLLQPVFLAIAMATASGLLCYFIAPREFFSRLAALDLPGAAWGTLLLVTLLVYLDLALVRRLLCREFCPYGRIQTALVSPVTLTLQLPPAVRQECIDCGACVRACPMEIDIRQGLQVECISCARCLDACRRIMAPRNRAGLIRYTFGLRDRGVRVLLDVRVLLPAAALLGLLLLLVNLLHNRPVASLKIAVSHTVSRRPLADGRAGVFFNAWVNNRSRRQAVYTIHASDAATGATLQLKGQVRARLAAGENRRLDFVLIVPPHGNDAVRFTLMDNTGRQVAAARIRLSPPTRTIP
;
A
#
# COMPACT_ATOMS: atom_id res chain seq x y z
N MET A 1 23.58 30.40 -5.48
CA MET A 1 23.35 29.12 -6.20
C MET A 1 22.46 28.22 -5.35
N ARG A 2 21.32 27.73 -5.87
CA ARG A 2 20.43 26.85 -5.09
C ARG A 2 20.91 25.41 -5.21
N LEU A 3 21.24 24.77 -4.08
CA LEU A 3 21.57 23.35 -4.00
C LEU A 3 20.27 22.53 -3.87
N ILE A 4 20.24 21.35 -4.48
CA ILE A 4 19.07 20.43 -4.43
C ILE A 4 19.13 19.51 -3.20
N GLY A 5 20.34 19.16 -2.75
CA GLY A 5 20.57 18.26 -1.64
C GLY A 5 19.78 18.59 -0.37
N PRO A 6 19.80 19.85 0.14
CA PRO A 6 19.04 20.21 1.34
C PRO A 6 17.54 19.99 1.21
N TRP A 7 16.95 20.33 0.06
CA TRP A 7 15.54 20.10 -0.23
C TRP A 7 15.20 18.61 -0.27
N ARG A 8 16.04 17.83 -0.95
CA ARG A 8 15.89 16.37 -1.00
C ARG A 8 15.94 15.76 0.40
N THR A 9 16.94 16.13 1.18
CA THR A 9 17.09 15.64 2.56
C THR A 9 15.91 16.03 3.42
N GLY A 10 15.44 17.28 3.37
CA GLY A 10 14.25 17.72 4.09
C GLY A 10 13.01 16.92 3.72
N LEU A 11 12.78 16.67 2.42
CA LEU A 11 11.67 15.84 1.93
C LEU A 11 11.79 14.39 2.44
N GLN A 12 12.99 13.81 2.40
CA GLN A 12 13.23 12.46 2.91
C GLN A 12 12.92 12.32 4.40
N TRP A 13 13.33 13.30 5.22
CA TRP A 13 13.04 13.30 6.66
C TRP A 13 11.54 13.46 6.93
N LEU A 14 10.88 14.35 6.18
CA LEU A 14 9.42 14.51 6.27
C LEU A 14 8.70 13.20 5.94
N LEU A 15 9.09 12.53 4.86
CA LEU A 15 8.47 11.26 4.46
C LEU A 15 8.72 10.13 5.46
N GLY A 16 9.95 10.04 6.00
CA GLY A 16 10.26 9.08 7.06
C GLY A 16 9.43 9.32 8.32
N LEU A 17 9.25 10.59 8.71
CA LEU A 17 8.40 10.98 9.83
C LEU A 17 6.93 10.66 9.57
N VAL A 18 6.41 11.00 8.39
CA VAL A 18 5.03 10.66 7.97
C VAL A 18 4.81 9.16 8.03
N PHE A 19 5.75 8.36 7.49
CA PHE A 19 5.66 6.91 7.54
C PHE A 19 5.55 6.38 8.98
N LEU A 20 6.33 6.91 9.92
CA LEU A 20 6.29 6.49 11.32
C LEU A 20 5.03 6.97 12.06
N LEU A 21 4.52 8.16 11.72
CA LEU A 21 3.37 8.76 12.40
C LEU A 21 2.03 8.35 11.82
N LEU A 22 1.97 7.90 10.57
CA LEU A 22 0.73 7.56 9.87
C LEU A 22 -0.17 6.56 10.63
N PRO A 23 0.36 5.47 11.27
CA PRO A 23 -0.47 4.55 12.05
C PRO A 23 -1.08 5.16 13.31
N TRP A 24 -0.49 6.26 13.84
CA TRP A 24 -0.96 6.95 15.04
C TRP A 24 -2.15 7.89 14.76
N LEU A 25 -2.37 8.23 13.50
CA LEU A 25 -3.48 9.09 13.12
C LEU A 25 -4.78 8.29 13.16
N GLU A 26 -5.72 8.75 13.97
CA GLU A 26 -7.05 8.14 14.11
C GLU A 26 -8.09 9.02 13.41
N VAL A 27 -8.93 8.40 12.59
CA VAL A 27 -10.06 9.04 11.90
C VAL A 27 -11.31 8.20 12.12
N ALA A 28 -12.38 8.83 12.57
CA ALA A 28 -13.67 8.17 12.85
C ALA A 28 -13.58 6.97 13.81
N GLY A 29 -12.67 7.03 14.79
CA GLY A 29 -12.50 5.97 15.81
C GLY A 29 -11.65 4.78 15.38
N GLY A 30 -10.92 4.88 14.27
CA GLY A 30 -9.99 3.87 13.81
C GLY A 30 -8.69 4.47 13.25
N SER A 31 -7.64 3.67 13.17
CA SER A 31 -6.38 4.11 12.56
C SER A 31 -6.60 4.52 11.10
N LEU A 32 -5.89 5.56 10.64
CA LEU A 32 -5.98 6.07 9.28
C LEU A 32 -5.61 5.01 8.24
N VAL A 33 -4.56 4.22 8.52
CA VAL A 33 -4.13 3.07 7.72
C VAL A 33 -3.72 1.95 8.67
N ARG A 34 -4.45 0.83 8.65
CA ARG A 34 -4.11 -0.37 9.41
C ARG A 34 -4.68 -1.62 8.75
N ILE A 35 -3.90 -2.68 8.74
CA ILE A 35 -4.28 -4.02 8.26
C ILE A 35 -4.52 -4.91 9.50
N ASP A 36 -5.77 -5.21 9.79
CA ASP A 36 -6.15 -6.13 10.85
C ASP A 36 -6.24 -7.55 10.28
N ILE A 37 -5.15 -8.30 10.42
CA ILE A 37 -5.06 -9.68 9.91
C ILE A 37 -6.04 -10.62 10.60
N PRO A 38 -6.16 -10.64 11.95
CA PRO A 38 -7.11 -11.51 12.63
C PRO A 38 -8.57 -11.22 12.27
N GLY A 39 -8.92 -9.93 12.13
CA GLY A 39 -10.27 -9.49 11.77
C GLY A 39 -10.53 -9.46 10.26
N LEU A 40 -9.52 -9.74 9.41
CA LEU A 40 -9.57 -9.61 7.95
C LEU A 40 -10.16 -8.27 7.50
N ARG A 41 -9.67 -7.18 8.11
CA ARG A 41 -10.14 -5.81 7.88
C ARG A 41 -8.98 -4.92 7.46
N LEU A 42 -9.23 -4.09 6.46
CA LEU A 42 -8.33 -3.01 6.06
C LEU A 42 -8.98 -1.68 6.46
N TYR A 43 -8.35 -0.97 7.37
CA TYR A 43 -8.71 0.40 7.72
C TYR A 43 -7.98 1.34 6.75
N LEU A 44 -8.73 2.16 6.02
CA LEU A 44 -8.19 3.09 5.05
C LEU A 44 -9.01 4.38 5.07
N PHE A 45 -8.41 5.50 5.48
CA PHE A 45 -9.03 6.83 5.54
C PHE A 45 -10.40 6.85 6.23
N GLY A 46 -10.53 6.14 7.38
CA GLY A 46 -11.77 6.03 8.14
C GLY A 46 -12.82 5.09 7.51
N GLN A 47 -12.47 4.36 6.46
CA GLN A 47 -13.27 3.29 5.89
C GLN A 47 -12.75 1.93 6.37
N VAL A 48 -13.66 0.99 6.62
CA VAL A 48 -13.32 -0.40 6.91
C VAL A 48 -13.66 -1.23 5.68
N LEU A 49 -12.65 -1.69 4.97
CA LEU A 49 -12.78 -2.63 3.87
C LEU A 49 -12.65 -4.05 4.40
N ARG A 50 -13.51 -4.95 3.97
CA ARG A 50 -13.49 -6.36 4.36
C ARG A 50 -13.08 -7.24 3.17
N ILE A 51 -12.75 -8.49 3.45
CA ILE A 51 -12.35 -9.48 2.44
C ILE A 51 -13.39 -9.64 1.31
N GLU A 52 -14.65 -9.35 1.58
CA GLU A 52 -15.74 -9.36 0.59
C GLU A 52 -15.57 -8.31 -0.51
N GLU A 53 -14.78 -7.28 -0.23
CA GLU A 53 -14.50 -6.15 -1.13
C GLU A 53 -13.06 -6.19 -1.66
N LEU A 54 -12.47 -7.39 -1.66
CA LEU A 54 -11.09 -7.62 -2.13
C LEU A 54 -10.86 -7.08 -3.54
N TYR A 55 -11.90 -7.06 -4.38
CA TYR A 55 -11.82 -6.48 -5.73
C TYR A 55 -11.49 -4.98 -5.72
N LEU A 56 -11.99 -4.20 -4.73
CA LEU A 56 -11.63 -2.79 -4.58
C LEU A 56 -10.17 -2.62 -4.16
N VAL A 57 -9.70 -3.50 -3.26
CA VAL A 57 -8.30 -3.53 -2.83
C VAL A 57 -7.40 -3.90 -4.01
N LEU A 58 -7.77 -4.92 -4.78
CA LEU A 58 -7.03 -5.32 -5.98
C LEU A 58 -6.96 -4.19 -7.01
N LEU A 59 -8.09 -3.50 -7.25
CA LEU A 59 -8.15 -2.36 -8.16
C LEU A 59 -7.26 -1.20 -7.67
N GLY A 60 -7.26 -0.95 -6.35
CA GLY A 60 -6.39 0.03 -5.72
C GLY A 60 -4.89 -0.32 -5.86
N ILE A 61 -4.53 -1.59 -5.66
CA ILE A 61 -3.16 -2.07 -5.88
C ILE A 61 -2.76 -1.91 -7.35
N LEU A 62 -3.64 -2.28 -8.29
CA LEU A 62 -3.38 -2.13 -9.71
C LEU A 62 -3.20 -0.65 -10.10
N LEU A 63 -4.04 0.23 -9.57
CA LEU A 63 -3.91 1.68 -9.74
C LEU A 63 -2.56 2.19 -9.22
N PHE A 64 -2.15 1.73 -8.03
CA PHE A 64 -0.86 2.08 -7.44
C PHE A 64 0.31 1.60 -8.30
N VAL A 65 0.29 0.34 -8.75
CA VAL A 65 1.34 -0.23 -9.64
C VAL A 65 1.42 0.55 -10.95
N LEU A 66 0.29 0.83 -11.57
CA LEU A 66 0.25 1.56 -12.85
C LEU A 66 0.72 3.01 -12.69
N THR A 67 0.36 3.66 -11.58
CA THR A 67 0.89 5.00 -11.22
C THR A 67 2.41 4.95 -11.05
N PHE A 68 2.92 3.95 -10.33
CA PHE A 68 4.34 3.77 -10.12
C PHE A 68 5.09 3.52 -11.44
N LEU A 69 4.53 2.71 -12.33
CA LEU A 69 5.09 2.48 -13.68
C LEU A 69 5.10 3.77 -14.51
N LEU A 70 4.01 4.52 -14.53
CA LEU A 70 3.92 5.80 -15.24
C LEU A 70 4.95 6.81 -14.73
N VAL A 71 5.05 6.96 -13.41
CA VAL A 71 6.06 7.82 -12.77
C VAL A 71 7.47 7.37 -13.15
N THR A 72 7.73 6.06 -13.22
CA THR A 72 9.02 5.51 -13.62
C THR A 72 9.35 5.81 -15.09
N VAL A 73 8.39 5.71 -15.99
CA VAL A 73 8.59 6.04 -17.42
C VAL A 73 8.94 7.53 -17.59
N ILE A 74 8.30 8.42 -16.82
CA ILE A 74 8.51 9.87 -16.92
C ILE A 74 9.79 10.30 -16.17
N LEU A 75 9.91 9.92 -14.90
CA LEU A 75 10.93 10.40 -13.96
C LEU A 75 12.09 9.42 -13.75
N GLY A 76 12.07 8.27 -14.41
CA GLY A 76 13.10 7.26 -14.23
C GLY A 76 13.14 6.72 -12.80
N ARG A 77 14.35 6.56 -12.29
CA ARG A 77 14.60 6.07 -10.93
C ARG A 77 14.57 7.19 -9.87
N ALA A 78 13.87 8.32 -10.13
CA ALA A 78 13.74 9.41 -9.17
C ALA A 78 13.08 8.95 -7.86
N TRP A 79 12.12 8.02 -7.92
CA TRP A 79 11.56 7.40 -6.72
C TRP A 79 12.66 6.83 -5.81
N CYS A 80 13.63 6.10 -6.37
CA CYS A 80 14.75 5.53 -5.63
C CYS A 80 15.62 6.58 -4.95
N GLY A 81 15.82 7.73 -5.57
CA GLY A 81 16.69 8.78 -5.03
C GLY A 81 16.00 9.72 -4.03
N TRP A 82 14.67 9.84 -4.06
CA TRP A 82 13.93 10.85 -3.30
C TRP A 82 12.96 10.29 -2.28
N PHE A 83 12.26 9.18 -2.57
CA PHE A 83 11.12 8.68 -1.80
C PHE A 83 11.36 7.30 -1.18
N CYS A 84 12.28 6.51 -1.71
CA CYS A 84 12.51 5.13 -1.29
C CYS A 84 12.99 5.07 0.18
N PRO A 85 12.32 4.31 1.06
CA PRO A 85 12.72 4.15 2.46
C PRO A 85 14.16 3.67 2.63
N GLN A 86 14.62 2.77 1.75
CA GLN A 86 15.99 2.28 1.73
C GLN A 86 17.02 3.40 1.51
N THR A 87 16.71 4.34 0.62
CA THR A 87 17.58 5.50 0.37
C THR A 87 17.56 6.46 1.54
N ILE A 88 16.41 6.65 2.19
CA ILE A 88 16.27 7.48 3.41
C ILE A 88 17.14 6.91 4.52
N LEU A 89 17.02 5.60 4.80
CA LEU A 89 17.81 4.92 5.83
C LEU A 89 19.30 4.96 5.52
N SER A 90 19.70 4.72 4.27
CA SER A 90 21.11 4.79 3.85
C SER A 90 21.67 6.22 3.97
N ASP A 91 20.90 7.25 3.58
CA ASP A 91 21.31 8.65 3.72
C ASP A 91 21.43 9.06 5.18
N LEU A 92 20.52 8.58 6.04
CA LEU A 92 20.58 8.77 7.49
C LEU A 92 21.84 8.12 8.09
N ALA A 93 22.13 6.88 7.71
CA ALA A 93 23.33 6.17 8.15
C ALA A 93 24.62 6.88 7.74
N GLU A 94 24.70 7.35 6.47
CA GLU A 94 25.83 8.13 5.96
C GLU A 94 25.99 9.47 6.67
N TRP A 95 24.86 10.14 6.98
CA TRP A 95 24.86 11.41 7.72
C TRP A 95 25.36 11.23 9.17
N LEU A 96 24.88 10.20 9.88
CA LEU A 96 25.33 9.86 11.25
C LEU A 96 26.82 9.51 11.27
N ALA A 97 27.26 8.66 10.32
CA ALA A 97 28.69 8.33 10.17
C ALA A 97 29.53 9.59 9.97
N GLY A 98 29.07 10.51 9.11
CA GLY A 98 29.75 11.79 8.86
C GLY A 98 29.84 12.68 10.11
N ARG A 99 28.79 12.68 10.97
CA ARG A 99 28.81 13.43 12.25
C ARG A 99 29.86 12.89 13.23
N LEU A 100 30.14 11.59 13.17
CA LEU A 100 31.21 10.95 13.98
C LEU A 100 32.58 11.04 13.28
N GLY A 101 32.70 11.76 12.16
CA GLY A 101 33.95 11.90 11.40
C GLY A 101 34.37 10.63 10.66
N LEU A 102 33.45 9.68 10.45
CA LEU A 102 33.66 8.51 9.63
C LEU A 102 33.39 8.87 8.14
N ARG A 103 34.15 8.27 7.25
CA ARG A 103 33.93 8.43 5.80
C ARG A 103 33.33 7.15 5.23
N VAL A 104 32.27 7.29 4.44
CA VAL A 104 31.68 6.17 3.69
C VAL A 104 32.29 6.17 2.29
N ARG A 105 32.95 5.08 1.92
CA ARG A 105 33.50 4.87 0.57
C ARG A 105 33.29 3.42 0.17
N SER A 106 32.83 3.20 -1.05
CA SER A 106 32.53 1.84 -1.56
C SER A 106 31.75 0.99 -0.56
N ASN A 107 30.69 1.57 -0.02
CA ASN A 107 29.79 0.96 0.99
C ASN A 107 30.45 0.59 2.34
N ARG A 108 31.71 0.92 2.57
CA ARG A 108 32.45 0.65 3.83
C ARG A 108 32.64 1.92 4.65
N LEU A 109 32.58 1.75 5.97
CA LEU A 109 32.92 2.81 6.93
C LEU A 109 34.43 2.85 7.13
N HIS A 110 35.05 4.01 6.90
CA HIS A 110 36.49 4.25 7.09
C HIS A 110 36.67 5.26 8.22
N GLY A 111 37.45 4.88 9.22
CA GLY A 111 37.79 5.71 10.38
C GLY A 111 38.16 4.86 11.60
N PRO A 112 38.32 5.49 12.79
CA PRO A 112 38.67 4.79 14.01
C PRO A 112 37.62 3.73 14.40
N LEU A 113 38.06 2.53 14.77
CA LEU A 113 37.19 1.42 15.16
C LEU A 113 36.24 1.82 16.31
N ALA A 114 36.74 2.55 17.31
CA ALA A 114 35.91 3.01 18.43
C ALA A 114 34.69 3.81 17.97
N ARG A 115 34.82 4.68 16.98
CA ARG A 115 33.69 5.45 16.44
C ARG A 115 32.73 4.59 15.64
N THR A 116 33.23 3.56 14.95
CA THR A 116 32.41 2.58 14.26
C THR A 116 31.58 1.75 15.25
N PHE A 117 32.20 1.33 16.37
CA PHE A 117 31.47 0.65 17.45
C PHE A 117 30.42 1.53 18.11
N LEU A 118 30.71 2.82 18.33
CA LEU A 118 29.75 3.77 18.90
C LEU A 118 28.51 3.97 18.00
N LEU A 119 28.67 3.78 16.70
CA LEU A 119 27.56 3.90 15.75
C LEU A 119 26.59 2.71 15.75
N GLN A 120 27.05 1.52 16.16
CA GLN A 120 26.24 0.30 16.13
C GLN A 120 24.98 0.36 17.00
N PRO A 121 25.01 0.80 18.28
CA PRO A 121 23.79 0.92 19.07
C PRO A 121 22.80 1.94 18.47
N VAL A 122 23.27 2.98 17.78
CA VAL A 122 22.42 3.93 17.08
C VAL A 122 21.72 3.26 15.92
N PHE A 123 22.44 2.45 15.14
CA PHE A 123 21.84 1.68 14.03
C PHE A 123 20.81 0.67 14.55
N LEU A 124 21.09 0.01 15.68
CA LEU A 124 20.15 -0.91 16.32
C LEU A 124 18.87 -0.18 16.78
N ALA A 125 19.02 1.00 17.41
CA ALA A 125 17.88 1.81 17.82
C ALA A 125 17.02 2.26 16.64
N ILE A 126 17.62 2.69 15.53
CA ILE A 126 16.92 3.06 14.30
C ILE A 126 16.21 1.83 13.71
N ALA A 127 16.87 0.68 13.69
CA ALA A 127 16.29 -0.56 13.17
C ALA A 127 15.08 -0.98 14.01
N MET A 128 15.17 -0.92 15.35
CA MET A 128 14.06 -1.23 16.25
C MET A 128 12.91 -0.23 16.08
N ALA A 129 13.19 1.07 15.98
CA ALA A 129 12.16 2.09 15.73
C ALA A 129 11.45 1.86 14.40
N THR A 130 12.20 1.50 13.34
CA THR A 130 11.64 1.20 12.01
C THR A 130 10.77 -0.07 12.05
N ALA A 131 11.24 -1.14 12.70
CA ALA A 131 10.49 -2.39 12.86
C ALA A 131 9.21 -2.19 13.68
N SER A 132 9.29 -1.44 14.78
CA SER A 132 8.13 -1.09 15.61
C SER A 132 7.12 -0.26 14.83
N GLY A 133 7.59 0.75 14.07
CA GLY A 133 6.75 1.56 13.20
C GLY A 133 6.04 0.73 12.13
N LEU A 134 6.71 -0.26 11.54
CA LEU A 134 6.12 -1.18 10.57
C LEU A 134 5.03 -2.06 11.24
N LEU A 135 5.29 -2.60 12.44
CA LEU A 135 4.30 -3.40 13.17
C LEU A 135 3.06 -2.60 13.57
N CYS A 136 3.19 -1.29 13.78
CA CYS A 136 2.05 -0.41 14.05
C CYS A 136 1.05 -0.29 12.90
N TYR A 137 1.40 -0.71 11.68
CA TYR A 137 0.44 -0.86 10.57
C TYR A 137 -0.44 -2.11 10.70
N PHE A 138 -0.08 -3.07 11.56
CA PHE A 138 -0.83 -4.31 11.79
C PHE A 138 -1.50 -4.34 13.17
N ILE A 139 -0.83 -3.81 14.18
CA ILE A 139 -1.32 -3.73 15.57
C ILE A 139 -1.50 -2.25 15.92
N ALA A 140 -2.61 -1.88 16.56
CA ALA A 140 -2.82 -0.49 16.96
C ALA A 140 -1.65 0.02 17.81
N PRO A 141 -1.07 1.22 17.56
CA PRO A 141 0.16 1.65 18.22
C PRO A 141 0.08 1.61 19.75
N ARG A 142 -1.03 2.09 20.33
CA ARG A 142 -1.24 2.05 21.79
C ARG A 142 -1.22 0.62 22.36
N GLU A 143 -1.88 -0.30 21.65
CA GLU A 143 -1.91 -1.72 22.01
C GLU A 143 -0.52 -2.36 21.85
N PHE A 144 0.16 -2.07 20.73
CA PHE A 144 1.51 -2.58 20.48
C PHE A 144 2.48 -2.18 21.59
N PHE A 145 2.56 -0.89 21.93
CA PHE A 145 3.52 -0.41 22.95
C PHE A 145 3.13 -0.84 24.37
N SER A 146 1.83 -0.94 24.70
CA SER A 146 1.40 -1.47 26.00
C SER A 146 1.77 -2.94 26.18
N ARG A 147 1.53 -3.77 25.17
CA ARG A 147 1.90 -5.19 25.16
C ARG A 147 3.42 -5.39 25.12
N LEU A 148 4.14 -4.53 24.39
CA LEU A 148 5.61 -4.56 24.37
C LEU A 148 6.19 -4.28 25.76
N ALA A 149 5.67 -3.27 26.46
CA ALA A 149 6.10 -2.93 27.83
C ALA A 149 5.76 -4.04 28.85
N ALA A 150 4.63 -4.73 28.65
CA ALA A 150 4.21 -5.88 29.46
C ALA A 150 4.89 -7.20 29.05
N LEU A 151 5.71 -7.21 28.00
CA LEU A 151 6.32 -8.42 27.40
C LEU A 151 5.27 -9.46 26.95
N ASP A 152 4.05 -9.02 26.62
CA ASP A 152 2.89 -9.85 26.28
C ASP A 152 2.52 -9.75 24.77
N LEU A 153 3.50 -9.59 23.92
CA LEU A 153 3.26 -9.63 22.47
C LEU A 153 3.05 -11.08 22.01
N PRO A 154 2.13 -11.32 21.05
CA PRO A 154 2.00 -12.63 20.39
C PRO A 154 3.34 -13.09 19.81
N GLY A 155 3.62 -14.40 19.85
CA GLY A 155 4.89 -14.97 19.36
C GLY A 155 5.21 -14.57 17.91
N ALA A 156 4.20 -14.51 17.03
CA ALA A 156 4.38 -14.03 15.67
C ALA A 156 4.82 -12.55 15.61
N ALA A 157 4.30 -11.69 16.48
CA ALA A 157 4.70 -10.27 16.54
C ALA A 157 6.13 -10.12 17.07
N TRP A 158 6.53 -10.91 18.10
CA TRP A 158 7.91 -10.98 18.57
C TRP A 158 8.86 -11.43 17.48
N GLY A 159 8.53 -12.54 16.78
CA GLY A 159 9.32 -13.05 15.67
C GLY A 159 9.50 -12.02 14.56
N THR A 160 8.43 -11.32 14.18
CA THR A 160 8.47 -10.28 13.16
C THR A 160 9.31 -9.08 13.64
N LEU A 161 9.12 -8.60 14.88
CA LEU A 161 9.89 -7.50 15.44
C LEU A 161 11.39 -7.79 15.40
N LEU A 162 11.80 -8.95 15.89
CA LEU A 162 13.21 -9.36 15.94
C LEU A 162 13.80 -9.55 14.54
N LEU A 163 13.07 -10.23 13.64
CA LEU A 163 13.52 -10.48 12.27
C LEU A 163 13.69 -9.15 11.50
N VAL A 164 12.70 -8.28 11.54
CA VAL A 164 12.76 -6.99 10.82
C VAL A 164 13.84 -6.10 11.42
N THR A 165 13.95 -6.05 12.75
CA THR A 165 15.05 -5.31 13.43
C THR A 165 16.42 -5.82 12.96
N LEU A 166 16.62 -7.13 12.94
CA LEU A 166 17.88 -7.73 12.48
C LEU A 166 18.17 -7.38 11.02
N LEU A 167 17.17 -7.53 10.13
CA LEU A 167 17.33 -7.23 8.70
C LEU A 167 17.69 -5.76 8.47
N VAL A 168 16.96 -4.82 9.10
CA VAL A 168 17.23 -3.38 8.98
C VAL A 168 18.58 -3.03 9.61
N TYR A 169 18.95 -3.63 10.74
CA TYR A 169 20.25 -3.43 11.34
C TYR A 169 21.39 -3.91 10.43
N LEU A 170 21.30 -5.10 9.87
CA LEU A 170 22.28 -5.63 8.92
C LEU A 170 22.36 -4.75 7.67
N ASP A 171 21.23 -4.25 7.20
CA ASP A 171 21.20 -3.30 6.10
C ASP A 171 21.99 -2.03 6.44
N LEU A 172 21.68 -1.37 7.55
CA LEU A 172 22.38 -0.15 7.99
C LEU A 172 23.86 -0.36 8.26
N ALA A 173 24.22 -1.50 8.83
CA ALA A 173 25.61 -1.78 9.19
C ALA A 173 26.47 -2.20 7.99
N LEU A 174 25.94 -3.05 7.10
CA LEU A 174 26.72 -3.78 6.11
C LEU A 174 26.29 -3.50 4.66
N VAL A 175 24.97 -3.53 4.38
CA VAL A 175 24.45 -3.64 3.01
C VAL A 175 24.21 -2.27 2.38
N ARG A 176 23.42 -1.42 3.01
CA ARG A 176 23.11 -0.04 2.57
C ARG A 176 22.85 0.10 1.06
N ARG A 177 23.80 0.77 0.35
CA ARG A 177 23.70 1.02 -1.11
C ARG A 177 23.89 -0.23 -1.96
N LEU A 178 24.52 -1.26 -1.41
CA LEU A 178 24.71 -2.53 -2.12
C LEU A 178 23.36 -3.17 -2.47
N LEU A 179 22.37 -3.06 -1.57
CA LEU A 179 21.01 -3.52 -1.84
C LEU A 179 20.44 -2.85 -3.11
N CYS A 180 20.59 -1.53 -3.22
CA CYS A 180 20.07 -0.76 -4.36
C CYS A 180 20.80 -1.09 -5.67
N ARG A 181 22.10 -1.43 -5.61
CA ARG A 181 22.93 -1.71 -6.78
C ARG A 181 22.75 -3.13 -7.30
N GLU A 182 22.77 -4.12 -6.40
CA GLU A 182 22.93 -5.53 -6.79
C GLU A 182 21.64 -6.35 -6.58
N PHE A 183 20.90 -6.10 -5.49
CA PHE A 183 19.86 -7.03 -5.04
C PHE A 183 18.42 -6.52 -5.25
N CYS A 184 18.21 -5.21 -5.40
CA CYS A 184 16.86 -4.65 -5.44
C CYS A 184 16.13 -5.02 -6.76
N PRO A 185 15.07 -5.85 -6.71
CA PRO A 185 14.34 -6.25 -7.92
C PRO A 185 13.64 -5.04 -8.58
N TYR A 186 13.16 -4.08 -7.78
CA TYR A 186 12.56 -2.85 -8.29
C TYR A 186 13.56 -2.00 -9.08
N GLY A 187 14.81 -1.92 -8.61
CA GLY A 187 15.87 -1.24 -9.33
C GLY A 187 16.06 -1.83 -10.73
N ARG A 188 16.07 -3.14 -10.86
CA ARG A 188 16.21 -3.85 -12.14
C ARG A 188 15.01 -3.64 -13.06
N ILE A 189 13.78 -3.71 -12.55
CA ILE A 189 12.57 -3.42 -13.33
C ILE A 189 12.60 -1.97 -13.82
N GLN A 190 12.95 -1.02 -12.95
CA GLN A 190 13.02 0.38 -13.33
C GLN A 190 14.10 0.66 -14.40
N THR A 191 15.26 -0.01 -14.33
CA THR A 191 16.30 0.15 -15.38
C THR A 191 15.80 -0.31 -16.75
N ALA A 192 14.98 -1.37 -16.81
CA ALA A 192 14.37 -1.83 -18.06
C ALA A 192 13.34 -0.85 -18.63
N LEU A 193 12.71 -0.03 -17.78
CA LEU A 193 11.71 0.98 -18.17
C LEU A 193 12.32 2.33 -18.54
N VAL A 194 13.58 2.58 -18.18
CA VAL A 194 14.28 3.82 -18.57
C VAL A 194 14.40 3.88 -20.08
N SER A 195 13.97 4.98 -20.66
CA SER A 195 13.90 5.19 -22.10
C SER A 195 14.56 6.52 -22.50
N PRO A 196 14.82 6.76 -23.78
CA PRO A 196 15.37 8.03 -24.25
C PRO A 196 14.52 9.27 -23.95
N VAL A 197 13.28 9.10 -23.47
CA VAL A 197 12.37 10.20 -23.07
C VAL A 197 12.31 10.41 -21.56
N THR A 198 12.91 9.52 -20.77
CA THR A 198 12.87 9.55 -19.30
C THR A 198 13.73 10.70 -18.75
N LEU A 199 13.27 11.32 -17.65
CA LEU A 199 14.06 12.32 -16.91
C LEU A 199 15.37 11.71 -16.41
N THR A 200 16.48 12.32 -16.75
CA THR A 200 17.81 11.87 -16.35
C THR A 200 18.70 13.03 -15.96
N LEU A 201 19.74 12.73 -15.18
CA LEU A 201 20.87 13.63 -14.95
C LEU A 201 21.93 13.34 -16.00
N GLN A 202 22.46 14.38 -16.63
CA GLN A 202 23.56 14.21 -17.56
C GLN A 202 24.46 15.45 -17.62
N LEU A 203 25.66 15.26 -18.10
CA LEU A 203 26.54 16.32 -18.60
C LEU A 203 26.27 16.48 -20.10
N PRO A 204 25.56 17.54 -20.53
CA PRO A 204 25.20 17.68 -21.93
C PRO A 204 26.45 17.78 -22.82
N PRO A 205 26.45 17.17 -24.03
CA PRO A 205 27.59 17.22 -24.95
C PRO A 205 28.04 18.65 -25.27
N ALA A 206 27.10 19.59 -25.39
CA ALA A 206 27.41 21.00 -25.72
C ALA A 206 28.29 21.70 -24.69
N VAL A 207 28.29 21.29 -23.43
CA VAL A 207 29.10 21.88 -22.36
C VAL A 207 30.20 20.93 -21.85
N ARG A 208 30.42 19.82 -22.54
CA ARG A 208 31.44 18.84 -22.16
C ARG A 208 32.84 19.41 -22.15
N GLN A 209 33.16 20.31 -23.09
CA GLN A 209 34.46 20.94 -23.20
C GLN A 209 34.77 21.90 -22.02
N GLU A 210 33.74 22.39 -21.33
CA GLU A 210 33.90 23.21 -20.13
C GLU A 210 34.23 22.41 -18.87
N CYS A 211 34.15 21.08 -18.94
CA CYS A 211 34.43 20.19 -17.82
C CYS A 211 35.95 20.15 -17.55
N ILE A 212 36.32 20.47 -16.32
CA ILE A 212 37.72 20.43 -15.84
C ILE A 212 38.16 19.06 -15.35
N ASP A 213 37.37 18.04 -15.55
CA ASP A 213 37.58 16.62 -15.19
C ASP A 213 38.02 16.39 -13.73
N CYS A 214 37.55 17.23 -12.79
CA CYS A 214 37.91 17.17 -11.37
C CYS A 214 37.38 15.90 -10.64
N GLY A 215 36.50 15.11 -11.24
CA GLY A 215 35.95 13.88 -10.69
C GLY A 215 35.04 14.04 -9.46
N ALA A 216 34.68 15.27 -9.06
CA ALA A 216 33.85 15.51 -7.88
C ALA A 216 32.44 14.88 -8.00
N CYS A 217 31.85 14.87 -9.20
CA CYS A 217 30.56 14.26 -9.50
C CYS A 217 30.60 12.73 -9.30
N VAL A 218 31.67 12.07 -9.70
CA VAL A 218 31.88 10.62 -9.55
C VAL A 218 32.04 10.26 -8.07
N ARG A 219 32.90 11.00 -7.34
CA ARG A 219 33.09 10.76 -5.89
C ARG A 219 31.86 11.03 -5.05
N ALA A 220 30.96 11.92 -5.50
CA ALA A 220 29.71 12.22 -4.80
C ALA A 220 28.59 11.22 -5.12
N CYS A 221 28.78 10.34 -6.12
CA CYS A 221 27.74 9.43 -6.56
C CYS A 221 27.59 8.24 -5.61
N PRO A 222 26.40 8.04 -4.99
CA PRO A 222 26.17 6.90 -4.10
C PRO A 222 26.05 5.57 -4.86
N MET A 223 25.81 5.63 -6.18
CA MET A 223 25.73 4.46 -7.06
C MET A 223 27.07 4.16 -7.76
N GLU A 224 28.12 4.95 -7.48
CA GLU A 224 29.48 4.81 -8.02
C GLU A 224 29.55 4.83 -9.56
N ILE A 225 28.63 5.55 -10.21
CA ILE A 225 28.60 5.72 -11.66
C ILE A 225 29.36 6.98 -12.08
N ASP A 226 29.89 6.99 -13.32
CA ASP A 226 30.49 8.17 -13.94
C ASP A 226 29.51 8.86 -14.88
N ILE A 227 28.84 9.89 -14.36
CA ILE A 227 27.82 10.67 -15.10
C ILE A 227 28.38 11.38 -16.33
N ARG A 228 29.69 11.48 -16.48
CA ARG A 228 30.36 12.11 -17.64
C ARG A 228 30.32 11.21 -18.87
N GLN A 229 30.10 9.91 -18.69
CA GLN A 229 30.00 8.93 -19.78
C GLN A 229 28.63 8.92 -20.48
N GLY A 230 27.70 9.81 -20.09
CA GLY A 230 26.37 9.92 -20.66
C GLY A 230 25.30 9.27 -19.84
N LEU A 231 24.24 8.77 -20.49
CA LEU A 231 23.08 8.14 -19.81
C LEU A 231 23.52 6.88 -19.07
N GLN A 232 23.25 6.88 -17.77
CA GLN A 232 23.48 5.72 -16.89
C GLN A 232 22.15 5.25 -16.35
N VAL A 233 21.73 4.03 -16.70
CA VAL A 233 20.44 3.46 -16.30
C VAL A 233 20.38 3.16 -14.79
N GLU A 234 21.53 3.02 -14.15
CA GLU A 234 21.68 2.85 -12.71
C GLU A 234 21.47 4.14 -11.90
N CYS A 235 21.41 5.29 -12.57
CA CYS A 235 21.25 6.58 -11.93
C CYS A 235 19.91 6.68 -11.20
N ILE A 236 19.94 6.96 -9.89
CA ILE A 236 18.74 7.16 -9.05
C ILE A 236 18.25 8.62 -9.02
N SER A 237 18.75 9.46 -9.91
CA SER A 237 18.37 10.88 -10.04
C SER A 237 18.44 11.71 -8.75
N CYS A 238 19.37 11.37 -7.84
CA CYS A 238 19.49 11.97 -6.50
C CYS A 238 20.14 13.37 -6.46
N ALA A 239 20.65 13.88 -7.57
CA ALA A 239 21.30 15.18 -7.74
C ALA A 239 22.58 15.44 -6.93
N ARG A 240 23.18 14.45 -6.23
CA ARG A 240 24.45 14.66 -5.50
C ARG A 240 25.59 15.09 -6.42
N CYS A 241 25.68 14.52 -7.62
CA CYS A 241 26.68 14.91 -8.64
C CYS A 241 26.46 16.34 -9.16
N LEU A 242 25.19 16.76 -9.33
CA LEU A 242 24.82 18.11 -9.73
C LEU A 242 25.28 19.14 -8.70
N ASP A 243 25.01 18.89 -7.41
CA ASP A 243 25.41 19.78 -6.32
C ASP A 243 26.95 19.80 -6.15
N ALA A 244 27.62 18.66 -6.31
CA ALA A 244 29.07 18.58 -6.28
C ALA A 244 29.71 19.44 -7.42
N CYS A 245 29.16 19.33 -8.63
CA CYS A 245 29.62 20.15 -9.77
C CYS A 245 29.40 21.65 -9.52
N ARG A 246 28.20 22.02 -8.99
CA ARG A 246 27.90 23.42 -8.65
C ARG A 246 28.87 24.00 -7.63
N ARG A 247 29.23 23.24 -6.59
CA ARG A 247 30.20 23.68 -5.56
C ARG A 247 31.59 23.91 -6.13
N ILE A 248 32.04 23.08 -7.07
CA ILE A 248 33.37 23.22 -7.71
C ILE A 248 33.39 24.37 -8.71
N MET A 249 32.28 24.64 -9.42
CA MET A 249 32.23 25.69 -10.44
C MET A 249 31.90 27.07 -9.85
N ALA A 250 31.26 27.14 -8.68
CA ALA A 250 30.88 28.40 -8.04
C ALA A 250 32.06 29.39 -7.80
N PRO A 251 33.23 28.96 -7.27
CA PRO A 251 34.38 29.87 -7.09
C PRO A 251 34.91 30.43 -8.40
N ARG A 252 34.56 29.82 -9.54
CA ARG A 252 34.94 30.24 -10.89
C ARG A 252 33.90 31.12 -11.58
N ASN A 253 32.86 31.54 -10.83
CA ASN A 253 31.69 32.27 -11.33
C ASN A 253 30.97 31.53 -12.47
N ARG A 254 31.05 30.20 -12.52
CA ARG A 254 30.37 29.38 -13.52
C ARG A 254 29.22 28.59 -12.93
N ALA A 255 28.18 28.40 -13.73
CA ALA A 255 27.10 27.48 -13.39
C ALA A 255 27.60 26.02 -13.38
N GLY A 256 26.99 25.15 -12.59
CA GLY A 256 27.24 23.71 -12.66
C GLY A 256 26.83 23.16 -14.04
N LEU A 257 27.63 22.26 -14.57
CA LEU A 257 27.47 21.73 -15.93
C LEU A 257 26.44 20.57 -15.98
N ILE A 258 26.27 19.85 -14.87
CA ILE A 258 25.32 18.75 -14.76
C ILE A 258 23.92 19.30 -14.53
N ARG A 259 22.93 18.80 -15.28
CA ARG A 259 21.54 19.22 -15.17
C ARG A 259 20.57 18.08 -15.41
N TYR A 260 19.32 18.25 -14.96
CA TYR A 260 18.21 17.39 -15.34
C TYR A 260 17.77 17.71 -16.77
N THR A 261 17.53 16.66 -17.55
CA THR A 261 17.03 16.76 -18.91
C THR A 261 15.97 15.69 -19.14
N PHE A 262 14.95 16.00 -19.93
CA PHE A 262 14.00 14.98 -20.40
C PHE A 262 14.58 14.33 -21.66
N GLY A 263 15.13 13.12 -21.44
CA GLY A 263 15.84 12.38 -22.49
C GLY A 263 17.18 12.96 -22.86
N LEU A 264 17.87 12.28 -23.77
CA LEU A 264 19.21 12.64 -24.22
C LEU A 264 19.26 13.98 -24.99
N ARG A 265 18.18 14.35 -25.67
CA ARG A 265 18.04 15.57 -26.49
C ARG A 265 17.25 16.69 -25.80
N ASP A 266 16.97 16.55 -24.53
CA ASP A 266 16.16 17.49 -23.71
C ASP A 266 14.89 17.98 -24.44
N ARG A 267 13.96 17.07 -24.63
CA ARG A 267 12.65 17.36 -25.26
C ARG A 267 11.72 18.22 -24.39
N GLY A 268 12.11 18.51 -23.14
CA GLY A 268 11.30 19.24 -22.19
C GLY A 268 9.94 18.56 -21.94
N VAL A 269 8.90 19.35 -21.68
CA VAL A 269 7.54 18.86 -21.38
C VAL A 269 6.87 18.12 -22.55
N ARG A 270 7.37 18.22 -23.77
CA ARG A 270 6.86 17.48 -24.94
C ARG A 270 6.96 15.97 -24.79
N VAL A 271 7.78 15.49 -23.84
CA VAL A 271 7.87 14.07 -23.46
C VAL A 271 6.52 13.53 -22.97
N LEU A 272 5.68 14.35 -22.36
CA LEU A 272 4.34 13.93 -21.90
C LEU A 272 3.40 13.54 -23.06
N LEU A 273 3.71 13.96 -24.29
CA LEU A 273 2.97 13.58 -25.50
C LEU A 273 3.52 12.32 -26.19
N ASP A 274 4.58 11.71 -25.62
CA ASP A 274 5.10 10.45 -26.15
C ASP A 274 4.11 9.29 -25.90
N VAL A 275 3.95 8.40 -26.86
CA VAL A 275 3.05 7.25 -26.76
C VAL A 275 3.35 6.38 -25.54
N ARG A 276 4.62 6.30 -25.13
CA ARG A 276 5.07 5.54 -23.95
C ARG A 276 4.56 6.13 -22.64
N VAL A 277 4.17 7.40 -22.63
CA VAL A 277 3.56 8.10 -21.51
C VAL A 277 2.03 8.09 -21.65
N LEU A 278 1.50 8.40 -22.85
CA LEU A 278 0.08 8.52 -23.08
C LEU A 278 -0.66 7.19 -22.88
N LEU A 279 -0.09 6.07 -23.32
CA LEU A 279 -0.75 4.76 -23.20
C LEU A 279 -0.98 4.35 -21.73
N PRO A 280 0.05 4.31 -20.85
CA PRO A 280 -0.18 4.00 -19.45
C PRO A 280 -0.98 5.08 -18.71
N ALA A 281 -0.91 6.35 -19.13
CA ALA A 281 -1.73 7.41 -18.56
C ALA A 281 -3.22 7.23 -18.90
N ALA A 282 -3.55 6.85 -20.13
CA ALA A 282 -4.92 6.54 -20.53
C ALA A 282 -5.46 5.31 -19.78
N ALA A 283 -4.65 4.26 -19.64
CA ALA A 283 -5.01 3.06 -18.86
C ALA A 283 -5.25 3.42 -17.38
N LEU A 284 -4.41 4.27 -16.80
CA LEU A 284 -4.55 4.77 -15.41
C LEU A 284 -5.85 5.55 -15.26
N LEU A 285 -6.16 6.45 -16.18
CA LEU A 285 -7.41 7.22 -16.16
C LEU A 285 -8.62 6.29 -16.26
N GLY A 286 -8.62 5.32 -17.18
CA GLY A 286 -9.70 4.35 -17.32
C GLY A 286 -9.93 3.54 -16.04
N LEU A 287 -8.83 3.08 -15.40
CA LEU A 287 -8.89 2.35 -14.15
C LEU A 287 -9.40 3.22 -12.99
N LEU A 288 -9.00 4.49 -12.94
CA LEU A 288 -9.48 5.46 -11.95
C LEU A 288 -10.97 5.72 -12.10
N LEU A 289 -11.44 5.93 -13.34
CA LEU A 289 -12.87 6.12 -13.62
C LEU A 289 -13.68 4.88 -13.23
N LEU A 290 -13.16 3.67 -13.53
CA LEU A 290 -13.78 2.42 -13.10
C LEU A 290 -13.87 2.34 -11.57
N LEU A 291 -12.79 2.65 -10.84
CA LEU A 291 -12.78 2.65 -9.38
C LEU A 291 -13.78 3.65 -8.81
N VAL A 292 -13.82 4.86 -9.33
CA VAL A 292 -14.78 5.91 -8.91
C VAL A 292 -16.21 5.46 -9.16
N ASN A 293 -16.50 4.88 -10.33
CA ASN A 293 -17.82 4.35 -10.64
C ASN A 293 -18.25 3.21 -9.71
N LEU A 294 -17.34 2.27 -9.40
CA LEU A 294 -17.61 1.17 -8.47
C LEU A 294 -17.83 1.69 -7.03
N LEU A 295 -17.07 2.69 -6.59
CA LEU A 295 -17.25 3.31 -5.28
C LEU A 295 -18.56 4.11 -5.19
N HIS A 296 -18.94 4.81 -6.25
CA HIS A 296 -20.20 5.57 -6.31
C HIS A 296 -21.42 4.64 -6.27
N ASN A 297 -21.37 3.55 -7.00
CA ASN A 297 -22.46 2.56 -7.08
C ASN A 297 -22.40 1.50 -5.96
N ARG A 298 -21.54 1.67 -4.96
CA ARG A 298 -21.40 0.72 -3.85
C ARG A 298 -22.68 0.70 -3.01
N PRO A 299 -23.32 -0.47 -2.83
CA PRO A 299 -24.52 -0.58 -2.00
C PRO A 299 -24.19 -0.30 -0.53
N VAL A 300 -25.09 0.42 0.17
CA VAL A 300 -24.92 0.81 1.59
C VAL A 300 -24.96 -0.38 2.55
N ALA A 301 -25.47 -1.54 2.12
CA ALA A 301 -25.43 -2.77 2.88
C ALA A 301 -25.23 -3.98 1.96
N SER A 302 -24.72 -5.08 2.49
CA SER A 302 -24.65 -6.36 1.77
C SER A 302 -25.38 -7.45 2.55
N LEU A 303 -25.97 -8.37 1.80
CA LEU A 303 -26.67 -9.54 2.30
C LEU A 303 -26.07 -10.78 1.65
N LYS A 304 -25.45 -11.65 2.45
CA LYS A 304 -25.03 -12.99 2.03
C LYS A 304 -25.86 -13.99 2.81
N ILE A 305 -26.43 -14.96 2.12
CA ILE A 305 -27.26 -16.00 2.72
C ILE A 305 -26.74 -17.35 2.26
N ALA A 306 -26.65 -18.29 3.18
CA ALA A 306 -26.33 -19.68 2.90
C ALA A 306 -27.29 -20.59 3.66
N VAL A 307 -27.59 -21.75 3.08
CA VAL A 307 -28.32 -22.82 3.81
C VAL A 307 -27.42 -23.33 4.92
N SER A 308 -27.98 -23.54 6.11
CA SER A 308 -27.23 -24.07 7.25
C SER A 308 -26.70 -25.47 6.93
N HIS A 309 -25.42 -25.70 7.14
CA HIS A 309 -24.79 -27.02 6.96
C HIS A 309 -25.10 -27.97 8.10
N THR A 310 -25.44 -27.46 9.30
CA THR A 310 -25.70 -28.29 10.50
C THR A 310 -27.11 -28.87 10.49
N VAL A 311 -28.12 -28.06 10.10
CA VAL A 311 -29.51 -28.47 9.96
C VAL A 311 -30.08 -27.81 8.72
N SER A 312 -30.17 -28.54 7.63
CA SER A 312 -30.57 -27.97 6.36
C SER A 312 -32.09 -27.89 6.18
N ARG A 313 -32.81 -28.92 6.56
CA ARG A 313 -34.26 -29.02 6.37
C ARG A 313 -34.92 -29.89 7.46
N ARG A 314 -36.07 -29.43 8.00
CA ARG A 314 -36.91 -30.21 8.92
C ARG A 314 -38.36 -30.24 8.44
N PRO A 315 -39.00 -31.41 8.37
CA PRO A 315 -40.44 -31.50 8.09
C PRO A 315 -41.23 -30.94 9.30
N LEU A 316 -42.31 -30.24 9.00
CA LEU A 316 -43.29 -29.74 9.96
C LEU A 316 -44.55 -30.60 9.90
N ALA A 317 -45.35 -30.64 11.01
CA ALA A 317 -46.52 -31.52 11.17
C ALA A 317 -47.64 -31.28 10.12
N ASP A 318 -47.65 -30.14 9.47
CA ASP A 318 -48.64 -29.72 8.45
C ASP A 318 -48.17 -29.90 7.02
N GLY A 319 -47.16 -30.75 6.76
CA GLY A 319 -46.63 -31.04 5.45
C GLY A 319 -45.68 -29.96 4.89
N ARG A 320 -45.52 -28.83 5.58
CA ARG A 320 -44.54 -27.78 5.26
C ARG A 320 -43.14 -28.22 5.69
N ALA A 321 -42.13 -27.55 5.18
CA ALA A 321 -40.76 -27.78 5.61
C ALA A 321 -40.11 -26.49 6.10
N GLY A 322 -39.36 -26.58 7.19
CA GLY A 322 -38.50 -25.50 7.68
C GLY A 322 -37.07 -25.65 7.10
N VAL A 323 -36.60 -24.66 6.36
CA VAL A 323 -35.24 -24.61 5.83
C VAL A 323 -34.45 -23.58 6.64
N PHE A 324 -33.33 -24.03 7.21
CA PHE A 324 -32.49 -23.19 8.06
C PHE A 324 -31.43 -22.42 7.24
N PHE A 325 -31.37 -21.13 7.50
CA PHE A 325 -30.45 -20.22 6.82
C PHE A 325 -29.58 -19.47 7.81
N ASN A 326 -28.35 -19.24 7.38
CA ASN A 326 -27.42 -18.29 8.01
C ASN A 326 -27.28 -17.08 7.07
N ALA A 327 -27.60 -15.91 7.55
CA ALA A 327 -27.40 -14.66 6.80
C ALA A 327 -26.31 -13.82 7.46
N TRP A 328 -25.45 -13.26 6.64
CA TRP A 328 -24.48 -12.25 7.06
C TRP A 328 -24.93 -10.91 6.49
N VAL A 329 -25.33 -10.02 7.40
CA VAL A 329 -25.72 -8.64 7.07
C VAL A 329 -24.58 -7.71 7.45
N ASN A 330 -24.06 -6.97 6.49
CA ASN A 330 -22.99 -6.02 6.69
C ASN A 330 -23.50 -4.59 6.43
N ASN A 331 -23.40 -3.73 7.46
CA ASN A 331 -23.68 -2.32 7.33
C ASN A 331 -22.44 -1.60 6.81
N ARG A 332 -22.43 -1.22 5.54
CA ARG A 332 -21.34 -0.48 4.88
C ARG A 332 -21.45 1.03 5.04
N SER A 333 -22.55 1.52 5.66
CA SER A 333 -22.76 2.94 5.90
C SER A 333 -21.90 3.44 7.07
N ARG A 334 -21.70 4.75 7.15
CA ARG A 334 -20.98 5.42 8.25
C ARG A 334 -21.85 5.64 9.50
N ARG A 335 -23.10 5.21 9.47
CA ARG A 335 -24.07 5.42 10.55
C ARG A 335 -24.66 4.09 10.99
N GLN A 336 -25.12 4.06 12.22
CA GLN A 336 -25.91 2.93 12.71
C GLN A 336 -27.22 2.82 11.91
N ALA A 337 -27.59 1.62 11.50
CA ALA A 337 -28.80 1.36 10.75
C ALA A 337 -29.49 0.08 11.24
N VAL A 338 -30.79 0.03 11.03
CA VAL A 338 -31.61 -1.15 11.31
C VAL A 338 -32.00 -1.79 9.99
N TYR A 339 -31.75 -3.08 9.87
CA TYR A 339 -32.07 -3.84 8.68
C TYR A 339 -33.04 -4.97 9.01
N THR A 340 -33.94 -5.25 8.06
CA THR A 340 -34.92 -6.36 8.16
C THR A 340 -34.82 -7.22 6.89
N ILE A 341 -34.78 -8.54 7.07
CA ILE A 341 -34.75 -9.50 5.96
C ILE A 341 -36.19 -9.90 5.65
N HIS A 342 -36.56 -9.84 4.38
CA HIS A 342 -37.80 -10.35 3.83
C HIS A 342 -37.50 -11.47 2.83
N ALA A 343 -38.37 -12.46 2.72
CA ALA A 343 -38.28 -13.52 1.73
C ALA A 343 -39.51 -13.52 0.83
N SER A 344 -39.26 -13.71 -0.45
CA SER A 344 -40.33 -13.90 -1.45
C SER A 344 -39.98 -15.04 -2.40
N ASP A 345 -40.97 -15.66 -2.94
CA ASP A 345 -40.82 -16.61 -4.05
C ASP A 345 -40.19 -15.88 -5.26
N ALA A 346 -39.19 -16.48 -5.85
CA ALA A 346 -38.49 -15.83 -6.98
C ALA A 346 -39.29 -15.86 -8.28
N ALA A 347 -40.30 -16.74 -8.41
CA ALA A 347 -41.13 -16.87 -9.59
C ALA A 347 -42.44 -16.08 -9.46
N THR A 348 -43.15 -16.23 -8.34
CA THR A 348 -44.48 -15.64 -8.11
C THR A 348 -44.44 -14.30 -7.40
N GLY A 349 -43.35 -13.97 -6.72
CA GLY A 349 -43.22 -12.76 -5.89
C GLY A 349 -43.96 -12.86 -4.54
N ALA A 350 -44.66 -13.98 -4.26
CA ALA A 350 -45.41 -14.20 -3.02
C ALA A 350 -44.49 -14.13 -1.80
N THR A 351 -44.92 -13.44 -0.74
CA THR A 351 -44.17 -13.34 0.52
C THR A 351 -44.12 -14.66 1.24
N LEU A 352 -42.93 -15.05 1.71
CA LEU A 352 -42.70 -16.29 2.44
C LEU A 352 -42.45 -15.98 3.93
N GLN A 353 -42.92 -16.85 4.78
CA GLN A 353 -42.83 -16.68 6.23
C GLN A 353 -41.40 -17.00 6.72
N LEU A 354 -40.79 -16.04 7.40
CA LEU A 354 -39.54 -16.23 8.15
C LEU A 354 -39.80 -16.30 9.65
N LYS A 355 -39.09 -17.20 10.35
CA LYS A 355 -39.07 -17.29 11.83
C LYS A 355 -37.63 -17.21 12.33
N GLY A 356 -37.37 -16.43 13.39
CA GLY A 356 -36.05 -16.27 13.99
C GLY A 356 -35.54 -14.83 13.93
N GLN A 357 -34.25 -14.67 13.89
CA GLN A 357 -33.60 -13.35 13.87
C GLN A 357 -33.59 -12.75 12.46
N VAL A 358 -34.65 -12.03 12.10
CA VAL A 358 -34.79 -11.39 10.77
C VAL A 358 -34.52 -9.88 10.81
N ARG A 359 -34.34 -9.28 12.02
CA ARG A 359 -34.09 -7.84 12.20
C ARG A 359 -32.87 -7.65 13.06
N ALA A 360 -31.97 -6.73 12.63
CA ALA A 360 -30.79 -6.39 13.39
C ALA A 360 -30.48 -4.89 13.32
N ARG A 361 -30.05 -4.33 14.44
CA ARG A 361 -29.47 -3.00 14.54
C ARG A 361 -27.95 -3.16 14.46
N LEU A 362 -27.32 -2.56 13.45
CA LEU A 362 -25.90 -2.69 13.16
C LEU A 362 -25.22 -1.33 13.26
N ALA A 363 -24.10 -1.28 13.97
CA ALA A 363 -23.23 -0.11 13.99
C ALA A 363 -22.58 0.12 12.61
N ALA A 364 -21.94 1.26 12.41
CA ALA A 364 -21.17 1.56 11.20
C ALA A 364 -20.09 0.47 10.98
N GLY A 365 -20.05 -0.13 9.80
CA GLY A 365 -19.08 -1.17 9.44
C GLY A 365 -19.29 -2.52 10.16
N GLU A 366 -20.36 -2.69 10.93
CA GLU A 366 -20.64 -3.95 11.63
C GLU A 366 -21.17 -5.01 10.67
N ASN A 367 -20.70 -6.24 10.83
CA ASN A 367 -21.23 -7.44 10.20
C ASN A 367 -21.78 -8.35 11.27
N ARG A 368 -23.01 -8.78 11.09
CA ARG A 368 -23.66 -9.68 12.04
C ARG A 368 -24.27 -10.86 11.31
N ARG A 369 -24.07 -12.04 11.88
CA ARG A 369 -24.73 -13.25 11.45
C ARG A 369 -26.13 -13.28 12.10
N LEU A 370 -27.13 -13.58 11.28
CA LEU A 370 -28.50 -13.77 11.66
C LEU A 370 -28.93 -15.18 11.26
N ASP A 371 -29.48 -15.93 12.20
CA ASP A 371 -29.95 -17.29 11.95
C ASP A 371 -31.46 -17.29 11.95
N PHE A 372 -32.07 -17.81 10.88
CA PHE A 372 -33.52 -17.86 10.72
C PHE A 372 -33.97 -19.08 9.93
N VAL A 373 -35.27 -19.38 10.03
CA VAL A 373 -35.92 -20.49 9.33
C VAL A 373 -36.92 -19.94 8.34
N LEU A 374 -36.85 -20.42 7.11
CA LEU A 374 -37.83 -20.18 6.06
C LEU A 374 -38.85 -21.33 6.10
N ILE A 375 -40.14 -21.01 6.15
CA ILE A 375 -41.21 -21.98 6.03
C ILE A 375 -41.61 -22.11 4.56
N VAL A 376 -41.35 -23.29 3.99
CA VAL A 376 -41.60 -23.58 2.57
C VAL A 376 -42.85 -24.47 2.47
N PRO A 377 -43.80 -24.20 1.56
CA PRO A 377 -44.96 -25.02 1.30
C PRO A 377 -44.62 -26.44 0.78
N PRO A 378 -45.53 -27.42 0.80
CA PRO A 378 -45.25 -28.81 0.39
C PRO A 378 -44.79 -28.95 -1.05
N HIS A 379 -45.35 -28.15 -1.97
CA HIS A 379 -44.94 -28.07 -3.38
C HIS A 379 -43.91 -26.97 -3.49
N GLY A 380 -42.64 -27.29 -3.16
CA GLY A 380 -41.57 -26.34 -2.87
C GLY A 380 -41.21 -25.42 -4.03
N ASN A 381 -40.85 -24.25 -3.68
CA ASN A 381 -40.31 -23.23 -4.58
C ASN A 381 -38.86 -23.56 -4.95
N ASP A 382 -38.53 -23.56 -6.26
CA ASP A 382 -37.20 -23.88 -6.72
C ASP A 382 -36.17 -22.78 -6.36
N ALA A 383 -36.64 -21.55 -6.17
CA ALA A 383 -35.78 -20.44 -5.79
C ALA A 383 -36.50 -19.41 -4.91
N VAL A 384 -35.76 -18.89 -3.95
CA VAL A 384 -36.22 -17.83 -3.04
C VAL A 384 -35.37 -16.59 -3.21
N ARG A 385 -36.04 -15.45 -3.25
CA ARG A 385 -35.42 -14.13 -3.24
C ARG A 385 -35.50 -13.57 -1.83
N PHE A 386 -34.35 -13.29 -1.22
CA PHE A 386 -34.24 -12.56 0.03
C PHE A 386 -33.93 -11.12 -0.25
N THR A 387 -34.63 -10.20 0.40
CA THR A 387 -34.41 -8.75 0.27
C THR A 387 -34.07 -8.18 1.64
N LEU A 388 -33.08 -7.32 1.69
CA LEU A 388 -32.71 -6.57 2.88
C LEU A 388 -33.32 -5.16 2.77
N MET A 389 -34.18 -4.82 3.72
CA MET A 389 -34.82 -3.50 3.80
C MET A 389 -34.18 -2.69 4.91
N ASP A 390 -34.03 -1.38 4.71
CA ASP A 390 -33.66 -0.45 5.76
C ASP A 390 -34.90 -0.02 6.59
N ASN A 391 -34.68 0.85 7.57
CA ASN A 391 -35.73 1.39 8.42
C ASN A 391 -36.73 2.31 7.68
N THR A 392 -36.43 2.72 6.45
CA THR A 392 -37.31 3.54 5.59
C THR A 392 -38.15 2.66 4.64
N GLY A 393 -37.97 1.35 4.69
CA GLY A 393 -38.61 0.41 3.76
C GLY A 393 -37.98 0.36 2.38
N ARG A 394 -36.78 0.95 2.19
CA ARG A 394 -36.03 0.88 0.95
C ARG A 394 -35.24 -0.42 0.86
N GLN A 395 -35.32 -1.11 -0.26
CA GLN A 395 -34.48 -2.26 -0.53
C GLN A 395 -33.02 -1.82 -0.73
N VAL A 396 -32.11 -2.34 0.10
CA VAL A 396 -30.67 -2.00 0.06
C VAL A 396 -29.79 -3.12 -0.46
N ALA A 397 -30.27 -4.39 -0.39
CA ALA A 397 -29.58 -5.54 -0.97
C ALA A 397 -30.58 -6.65 -1.27
N ALA A 398 -30.22 -7.58 -2.17
CA ALA A 398 -30.99 -8.78 -2.45
C ALA A 398 -30.05 -9.97 -2.72
N ALA A 399 -30.51 -11.17 -2.35
CA ALA A 399 -29.85 -12.43 -2.64
C ALA A 399 -30.89 -13.42 -3.19
N ARG A 400 -30.52 -14.25 -4.16
CA ARG A 400 -31.36 -15.32 -4.71
C ARG A 400 -30.70 -16.66 -4.43
N ILE A 401 -31.44 -17.58 -3.84
CA ILE A 401 -30.97 -18.92 -3.53
C ILE A 401 -31.89 -19.95 -4.16
N ARG A 402 -31.30 -20.93 -4.82
CA ARG A 402 -32.02 -22.12 -5.26
C ARG A 402 -32.11 -23.10 -4.10
N LEU A 403 -33.30 -23.58 -3.83
CA LEU A 403 -33.53 -24.64 -2.85
C LEU A 403 -33.33 -25.97 -3.58
N SER A 404 -32.34 -26.76 -3.18
CA SER A 404 -32.16 -28.11 -3.72
C SER A 404 -33.43 -28.93 -3.44
N PRO A 405 -33.92 -29.76 -4.39
CA PRO A 405 -35.02 -30.68 -4.13
C PRO A 405 -34.67 -31.59 -2.93
N PRO A 406 -35.64 -32.09 -2.20
CA PRO A 406 -35.39 -33.01 -1.09
C PRO A 406 -34.60 -34.20 -1.64
N THR A 407 -33.42 -34.46 -1.07
CA THR A 407 -32.71 -35.72 -1.31
C THR A 407 -33.70 -36.83 -0.96
N ARG A 408 -34.11 -37.61 -1.93
CA ARG A 408 -34.88 -38.84 -1.69
C ARG A 408 -34.05 -39.66 -0.71
N THR A 409 -34.57 -39.80 0.52
CA THR A 409 -34.12 -40.85 1.42
C THR A 409 -34.34 -42.15 0.69
N ILE A 410 -33.26 -42.81 0.28
CA ILE A 410 -33.30 -44.20 -0.16
C ILE A 410 -33.72 -45.01 1.07
N PRO A 411 -34.72 -45.89 0.94
CA PRO A 411 -35.25 -46.67 2.04
C PRO A 411 -34.20 -47.61 2.62
#